data_dd200cb68f4eb5d646f53f90c72731d9
#
_entry.id   dd200cb68f4eb5d646f53f90c72731d9
#
_cell.length_a   1.000
_cell.length_b   1.000
_cell.length_c   1.000
_cell.angle_alpha   90.00
_cell.angle_beta   90.00
_cell.angle_gamma   90.00
#
_symmetry.space_group_name_H-M   'P 1'
#
loop_
_entity.id
_entity.type
_entity.pdbx_description
1 polymer ?
#
loop_
_entity_poly.entity_id
_entity_poly.type
_entity_poly.pdbx_seq_one_letter_code
_entity_poly.pdbx_strand_id
1 'polypeptide(L)'
;TRDIGIMVKDHILLSRMATGARRRESLLTKFLSLYYFFKDEPQKVMEIIEESDFFLYEEEERKHRIITIEGGDVMMIHPRHFVIGCSIRTSSSAVNEIIHTLFSKPELGIEKISVVKIPKNRAQMHIDTIFTQVRRDV
;
A
#
# COMPACT_ATOMS: atom_id res chain seq x y z
N THR A 1 1.56 2.06 14.45
CA THR A 1 2.32 2.40 13.23
C THR A 1 1.48 2.07 12.02
N ARG A 2 1.35 2.97 11.06
CA ARG A 2 0.57 2.77 9.83
C ARG A 2 1.24 1.84 8.81
N ASP A 3 2.47 1.45 9.04
CA ASP A 3 3.31 0.79 8.05
C ASP A 3 2.86 -0.63 7.68
N ILE A 4 2.34 -1.38 8.63
CA ILE A 4 2.08 -2.83 8.49
C ILE A 4 0.78 -3.17 7.77
N GLY A 5 -0.15 -2.22 7.61
CA GLY A 5 -1.42 -2.40 6.92
C GLY A 5 -2.16 -1.09 6.73
N ILE A 6 -2.94 -1.00 5.68
CA ILE A 6 -3.67 0.18 5.26
C ILE A 6 -5.15 -0.11 5.34
N MET A 7 -5.87 0.58 6.21
CA MET A 7 -7.32 0.47 6.25
C MET A 7 -7.96 1.31 5.14
N VAL A 8 -8.78 0.65 4.34
CA VAL A 8 -9.58 1.25 3.27
C VAL A 8 -11.04 0.98 3.59
N LYS A 9 -11.69 1.89 4.32
CA LYS A 9 -13.02 1.69 4.91
C LYS A 9 -13.01 0.46 5.84
N ASP A 10 -13.74 -0.58 5.48
CA ASP A 10 -13.85 -1.86 6.20
C ASP A 10 -12.95 -2.96 5.62
N HIS A 11 -12.07 -2.63 4.71
CA HIS A 11 -11.07 -3.54 4.13
C HIS A 11 -9.67 -3.21 4.65
N ILE A 12 -8.80 -4.20 4.66
CA ILE A 12 -7.37 -4.00 4.90
C ILE A 12 -6.57 -4.33 3.64
N LEU A 13 -5.71 -3.40 3.21
CA LEU A 13 -4.68 -3.65 2.22
C LEU A 13 -3.38 -3.96 2.96
N LEU A 14 -2.83 -5.15 2.72
CA LEU A 14 -1.59 -5.59 3.37
C LEU A 14 -0.38 -4.86 2.81
N SER A 15 0.44 -4.34 3.70
CA SER A 15 1.71 -3.71 3.33
C SER A 15 2.74 -4.76 2.89
N ARG A 16 3.63 -4.34 2.01
CA ARG A 16 4.77 -5.13 1.55
C ARG A 16 6.05 -4.33 1.78
N MET A 17 6.72 -4.65 2.87
CA MET A 17 7.84 -3.87 3.37
C MET A 17 9.02 -3.84 2.39
N ALA A 18 9.58 -2.66 2.16
CA ALA A 18 10.75 -2.44 1.32
C ALA A 18 12.01 -3.09 1.90
N THR A 19 12.11 -3.22 3.23
CA THR A 19 13.27 -3.81 3.90
C THR A 19 13.03 -5.27 4.27
N GLY A 20 14.01 -6.14 3.96
CA GLY A 20 13.93 -7.58 4.25
C GLY A 20 13.74 -7.90 5.74
N ALA A 21 14.33 -7.09 6.62
CA ALA A 21 14.19 -7.25 8.08
C ALA A 21 12.73 -7.12 8.56
N ARG A 22 11.90 -6.33 7.87
CA ARG A 22 10.50 -6.08 8.23
C ARG A 22 9.50 -7.00 7.52
N ARG A 23 9.93 -7.90 6.64
CA ARG A 23 9.02 -8.83 5.93
C ARG A 23 8.21 -9.72 6.87
N ARG A 24 8.77 -10.06 8.04
CA ARG A 24 8.06 -10.83 9.08
C ARG A 24 6.84 -10.08 9.62
N GLU A 25 6.87 -8.75 9.68
CA GLU A 25 5.74 -7.92 10.08
C GLU A 25 4.55 -8.11 9.12
N SER A 26 4.81 -8.10 7.81
CA SER A 26 3.78 -8.33 6.78
C SER A 26 3.15 -9.73 6.89
N LEU A 27 3.95 -10.77 7.13
CA LEU A 27 3.45 -12.13 7.32
C LEU A 27 2.58 -12.25 8.57
N LEU A 28 3.01 -11.67 9.69
CA LEU A 28 2.23 -11.66 10.93
C LEU A 28 0.91 -10.90 10.74
N THR A 29 0.96 -9.74 10.10
CA THR A 29 -0.24 -8.93 9.80
C THR A 29 -1.20 -9.70 8.92
N LYS A 30 -0.72 -10.39 7.87
CA LYS A 30 -1.53 -11.26 7.01
C LYS A 30 -2.22 -12.35 7.82
N PHE A 31 -1.46 -13.07 8.66
CA PHE A 31 -2.00 -14.12 9.51
C PHE A 31 -3.10 -13.60 10.45
N LEU A 32 -2.83 -12.53 11.18
CA LEU A 32 -3.81 -11.92 12.08
C LEU A 32 -5.05 -11.40 11.34
N SER A 33 -4.86 -10.81 10.15
CA SER A 33 -5.98 -10.33 9.34
C SER A 33 -6.88 -11.48 8.91
N LEU A 34 -6.33 -12.55 8.34
CA LEU A 34 -7.12 -13.66 7.79
C LEU A 34 -7.76 -14.54 8.87
N TYR A 35 -7.06 -14.82 9.96
CA TYR A 35 -7.48 -15.82 10.94
C TYR A 35 -8.11 -15.24 12.22
N TYR A 36 -8.00 -13.92 12.41
CA TYR A 36 -8.52 -13.28 13.60
C TYR A 36 -9.46 -12.11 13.29
N PHE A 37 -8.98 -11.05 12.62
CA PHE A 37 -9.76 -9.83 12.40
C PHE A 37 -10.85 -9.98 11.33
N PHE A 38 -10.57 -10.69 10.25
CA PHE A 38 -11.46 -10.86 9.09
C PHE A 38 -11.74 -12.34 8.80
N LYS A 39 -11.73 -13.19 9.83
CA LYS A 39 -11.92 -14.64 9.67
C LYS A 39 -13.24 -15.01 8.98
N ASP A 40 -14.29 -14.22 9.21
CA ASP A 40 -15.62 -14.44 8.64
C ASP A 40 -15.83 -13.66 7.33
N GLU A 41 -14.90 -12.76 6.98
CA GLU A 41 -14.94 -11.92 5.78
C GLU A 41 -13.56 -11.81 5.11
N PRO A 42 -12.91 -12.93 4.75
CA PRO A 42 -11.54 -12.95 4.21
C PRO A 42 -11.39 -12.16 2.91
N GLN A 43 -12.48 -11.95 2.15
CA GLN A 43 -12.52 -11.12 0.94
C GLN A 43 -12.22 -9.63 1.22
N LYS A 44 -12.30 -9.18 2.48
CA LYS A 44 -11.92 -7.83 2.90
C LYS A 44 -10.42 -7.65 3.11
N VAL A 45 -9.67 -8.74 3.09
CA VAL A 45 -8.18 -8.70 3.12
C VAL A 45 -7.68 -8.59 1.69
N MET A 46 -7.14 -7.43 1.35
CA MET A 46 -6.56 -7.15 0.03
C MET A 46 -5.05 -7.33 0.09
N GLU A 47 -4.52 -8.05 -0.87
CA GLU A 47 -3.08 -8.26 -1.03
C GLU A 47 -2.68 -7.87 -2.46
N ILE A 48 -1.57 -7.15 -2.58
CA ILE A 48 -0.97 -6.91 -3.88
C ILE A 48 -0.15 -8.15 -4.22
N ILE A 49 -0.64 -8.91 -5.19
CA ILE A 49 0.01 -10.15 -5.64
C ILE A 49 1.11 -9.77 -6.64
N GLU A 50 2.31 -10.27 -6.44
CA GLU A 50 3.30 -10.31 -7.52
C GLU A 50 2.77 -11.25 -8.60
N GLU A 51 2.79 -10.81 -9.84
CA GLU A 51 2.51 -11.71 -10.95
C GLU A 51 3.40 -12.94 -10.85
N SER A 52 2.81 -14.12 -11.05
CA SER A 52 3.50 -15.43 -10.95
C SER A 52 4.70 -15.55 -11.89
N ASP A 53 4.74 -14.72 -12.92
CA ASP A 53 5.77 -14.73 -13.97
C ASP A 53 7.05 -13.97 -13.60
N PHE A 54 7.10 -13.39 -12.38
CA PHE A 54 8.29 -12.64 -11.94
C PHE A 54 9.59 -13.47 -11.96
N PHE A 55 9.50 -14.79 -11.84
CA PHE A 55 10.66 -15.68 -11.91
C PHE A 55 11.26 -15.80 -13.32
N LEU A 56 10.48 -15.47 -14.37
CA LEU A 56 10.92 -15.51 -15.77
C LEU A 56 11.75 -14.29 -16.18
N TYR A 57 11.71 -13.20 -15.39
CA TYR A 57 12.47 -12.00 -15.67
C TYR A 57 13.92 -12.12 -15.23
N GLU A 58 14.83 -11.51 -15.99
CA GLU A 58 16.22 -11.37 -15.58
C GLU A 58 16.37 -10.53 -14.30
N GLU A 59 17.47 -10.72 -13.56
CA GLU A 59 17.68 -10.07 -12.25
C GLU A 59 17.60 -8.55 -12.32
N GLU A 60 18.09 -7.93 -13.39
CA GLU A 60 18.03 -6.48 -13.62
C GLU A 60 16.58 -5.99 -13.82
N GLU A 61 15.78 -6.74 -14.57
CA GLU A 61 14.36 -6.42 -14.78
C GLU A 61 13.55 -6.60 -13.51
N ARG A 62 13.85 -7.64 -12.71
CA ARG A 62 13.22 -7.85 -11.40
C ARG A 62 13.45 -6.68 -10.46
N LYS A 63 14.65 -6.07 -10.44
CA LYS A 63 14.96 -4.91 -9.61
C LYS A 63 14.05 -3.72 -9.90
N HIS A 64 13.65 -3.52 -11.15
CA HIS A 64 12.76 -2.43 -11.55
C HIS A 64 11.27 -2.72 -11.29
N ARG A 65 10.91 -3.99 -11.08
CA ARG A 65 9.52 -4.44 -10.85
C ARG A 65 9.21 -4.80 -9.40
N ILE A 66 10.12 -4.55 -8.47
CA ILE A 66 9.88 -4.81 -7.05
C ILE A 66 8.65 -4.05 -6.58
N ILE A 67 7.65 -4.80 -6.11
CA ILE A 67 6.45 -4.25 -5.50
C ILE A 67 6.72 -4.08 -4.02
N THR A 68 6.81 -2.84 -3.57
CA THR A 68 6.90 -2.49 -2.15
C THR A 68 5.92 -1.37 -1.84
N ILE A 69 5.23 -1.51 -0.72
CA ILE A 69 4.30 -0.51 -0.20
C ILE A 69 4.34 -0.51 1.33
N GLU A 70 4.49 0.67 1.89
CA GLU A 70 4.38 0.90 3.34
C GLU A 70 3.24 1.89 3.63
N GLY A 71 2.48 1.63 4.70
CA GLY A 71 1.26 2.37 5.00
C GLY A 71 1.45 3.87 5.27
N GLY A 72 2.67 4.30 5.59
CA GLY A 72 3.02 5.72 5.69
C GLY A 72 2.92 6.49 4.38
N ASP A 73 2.89 5.79 3.24
CA ASP A 73 2.70 6.39 1.91
C ASP A 73 1.25 6.40 1.44
N VAL A 74 0.31 5.87 2.21
CA VAL A 74 -1.10 5.83 1.81
C VAL A 74 -1.97 6.59 2.81
N MET A 75 -2.66 7.60 2.34
CA MET A 75 -3.48 8.48 3.16
C MET A 75 -4.87 8.67 2.56
N MET A 76 -5.90 8.41 3.34
CA MET A 76 -7.27 8.75 2.98
C MET A 76 -7.57 10.17 3.46
N ILE A 77 -7.63 11.13 2.54
CA ILE A 77 -7.95 12.54 2.84
C ILE A 77 -9.44 12.84 2.76
N HIS A 78 -10.18 12.00 2.08
CA HIS A 78 -11.64 12.06 1.98
C HIS A 78 -12.17 10.63 1.79
N PRO A 79 -13.41 10.26 2.22
CA PRO A 79 -13.95 8.91 2.06
C PRO A 79 -13.93 8.32 0.65
N ARG A 80 -13.73 9.18 -0.38
CA ARG A 80 -13.66 8.80 -1.79
C ARG A 80 -12.33 9.19 -2.46
N HIS A 81 -11.38 9.76 -1.69
CA HIS A 81 -10.13 10.28 -2.25
C HIS A 81 -8.91 9.82 -1.44
N PHE A 82 -8.04 9.08 -2.10
CA PHE A 82 -6.74 8.67 -1.57
C PHE A 82 -5.60 9.53 -2.11
N VAL A 83 -4.59 9.72 -1.27
CA VAL A 83 -3.27 10.23 -1.68
C VAL A 83 -2.25 9.14 -1.45
N ILE A 84 -1.45 8.85 -2.46
CA ILE A 84 -0.41 7.82 -2.41
C ILE A 84 0.94 8.46 -2.73
N GLY A 85 1.90 8.28 -1.83
CA GLY A 85 3.29 8.67 -2.05
C GLY A 85 4.05 7.61 -2.84
N CYS A 86 4.70 8.00 -3.94
CA CYS A 86 5.70 7.19 -4.60
C CYS A 86 7.07 7.61 -4.08
N SER A 87 7.68 6.78 -3.23
CA SER A 87 8.83 7.10 -2.40
C SER A 87 9.96 6.07 -2.54
N ILE A 88 10.94 6.10 -1.64
CA ILE A 88 11.94 5.02 -1.52
C ILE A 88 11.36 3.73 -0.90
N ARG A 89 10.17 3.81 -0.28
CA ARG A 89 9.48 2.72 0.41
C ARG A 89 8.31 2.16 -0.38
N THR A 90 7.73 2.98 -1.25
CA THR A 90 6.59 2.59 -2.10
C THR A 90 6.96 2.76 -3.56
N SER A 91 7.06 1.65 -4.26
CA SER A 91 7.47 1.62 -5.66
C SER A 91 6.35 2.08 -6.59
N SER A 92 6.72 2.61 -7.78
CA SER A 92 5.73 2.99 -8.80
C SER A 92 4.90 1.81 -9.28
N SER A 93 5.49 0.61 -9.36
CA SER A 93 4.76 -0.62 -9.68
C SER A 93 3.68 -0.92 -8.63
N ALA A 94 4.02 -0.79 -7.33
CA ALA A 94 3.03 -0.96 -6.26
C ALA A 94 1.91 0.07 -6.34
N VAL A 95 2.23 1.33 -6.63
CA VAL A 95 1.21 2.39 -6.81
C VAL A 95 0.24 2.03 -7.92
N ASN A 96 0.74 1.53 -9.04
CA ASN A 96 -0.10 1.09 -10.17
C ASN A 96 -1.04 -0.05 -9.77
N GLU A 97 -0.51 -1.08 -9.09
CA GLU A 97 -1.31 -2.21 -8.61
C GLU A 97 -2.37 -1.80 -7.58
N ILE A 98 -2.05 -0.86 -6.68
CA ILE A 98 -3.02 -0.31 -5.74
C ILE A 98 -4.17 0.38 -6.47
N ILE A 99 -3.85 1.20 -7.47
CA ILE A 99 -4.85 1.90 -8.28
C ILE A 99 -5.81 0.88 -8.91
N HIS A 100 -5.27 -0.15 -9.54
CA HIS A 100 -6.07 -1.23 -10.13
C HIS A 100 -6.90 -1.96 -9.08
N THR A 101 -6.32 -2.34 -7.96
CA THR A 101 -7.00 -3.05 -6.87
C THR A 101 -8.16 -2.22 -6.29
N LEU A 102 -7.94 -0.93 -6.04
CA LEU A 102 -8.95 -0.07 -5.45
C LEU A 102 -10.09 0.25 -6.43
N PHE A 103 -9.79 0.49 -7.70
CA PHE A 103 -10.82 0.77 -8.70
C PHE A 103 -11.57 -0.49 -9.18
N SER A 104 -10.99 -1.69 -9.03
CA SER A 104 -11.69 -2.94 -9.31
C SER A 104 -12.77 -3.31 -8.28
N LYS A 105 -12.83 -2.58 -7.16
CA LYS A 105 -13.78 -2.80 -6.06
C LYS A 105 -14.74 -1.62 -5.90
N PRO A 106 -15.87 -1.61 -6.67
CA PRO A 106 -16.85 -0.52 -6.62
C PRO A 106 -17.45 -0.27 -5.23
N GLU A 107 -17.53 -1.33 -4.39
CA GLU A 107 -18.01 -1.26 -3.01
C GLU A 107 -17.18 -0.33 -2.14
N LEU A 108 -15.91 -0.12 -2.48
CA LEU A 108 -15.05 0.85 -1.79
C LEU A 108 -15.43 2.31 -2.11
N GLY A 109 -16.14 2.55 -3.24
CA GLY A 109 -16.58 3.88 -3.64
C GLY A 109 -15.44 4.90 -3.77
N ILE A 110 -14.26 4.44 -4.16
CA ILE A 110 -13.11 5.34 -4.40
C ILE A 110 -13.29 5.99 -5.76
N GLU A 111 -13.28 7.31 -5.79
CA GLU A 111 -13.48 8.10 -7.00
C GLU A 111 -12.18 8.75 -7.49
N LYS A 112 -11.25 8.99 -6.58
CA LYS A 112 -10.02 9.71 -6.90
C LYS A 112 -8.82 9.15 -6.15
N ILE A 113 -7.71 9.02 -6.88
CA ILE A 113 -6.40 8.72 -6.32
C ILE A 113 -5.42 9.77 -6.84
N SER A 114 -4.77 10.48 -5.93
CA SER A 114 -3.69 11.43 -6.25
C SER A 114 -2.35 10.78 -5.92
N VAL A 115 -1.45 10.75 -6.89
CA VAL A 115 -0.10 10.20 -6.70
C VAL A 115 0.89 11.34 -6.56
N VAL A 116 1.67 11.32 -5.47
CA VAL A 116 2.70 12.32 -5.18
C VAL A 116 4.06 11.65 -5.29
N LYS A 117 4.89 12.14 -6.20
CA LYS A 117 6.28 11.68 -6.32
C LYS A 117 7.12 12.36 -5.26
N ILE A 118 7.66 11.57 -4.33
CA ILE A 118 8.50 12.04 -3.23
C ILE A 118 9.98 11.90 -3.63
N PRO A 119 10.82 12.92 -3.39
CA PRO A 119 12.25 12.81 -3.63
C PRO A 119 12.87 11.64 -2.86
N LYS A 120 13.75 10.87 -3.52
CA LYS A 120 14.39 9.69 -2.93
C LYS A 120 15.47 10.10 -1.93
N ASN A 121 15.07 10.53 -0.74
CA ASN A 121 15.99 10.80 0.36
C ASN A 121 15.46 10.20 1.68
N ARG A 122 16.38 9.99 2.63
CA ARG A 122 16.04 9.34 3.91
C ARG A 122 15.20 10.22 4.83
N ALA A 123 15.25 11.53 4.68
CA ALA A 123 14.49 12.47 5.51
C ALA A 123 13.01 12.53 5.11
N GLN A 124 12.67 12.10 3.89
CA GLN A 124 11.34 12.14 3.31
C GLN A 124 10.93 10.72 2.83
N MET A 125 10.97 9.75 3.75
CA MET A 125 10.75 8.34 3.41
C MET A 125 9.32 8.02 3.03
N HIS A 126 8.33 8.75 3.59
CA HIS A 126 6.89 8.55 3.39
C HIS A 126 6.19 9.89 3.23
N ILE A 127 4.98 9.84 2.63
CA ILE A 127 4.15 11.04 2.49
C ILE A 127 3.75 11.62 3.85
N ASP A 128 3.51 10.81 4.85
CA ASP A 128 3.12 11.24 6.19
C ASP A 128 4.23 11.97 6.97
N THR A 129 5.46 11.94 6.47
CA THR A 129 6.57 12.73 7.01
C THR A 129 6.60 14.17 6.50
N ILE A 130 5.91 14.45 5.38
CA ILE A 130 5.89 15.75 4.71
C ILE A 130 4.52 16.40 4.64
N PHE A 131 3.47 15.61 4.84
CA PHE A 131 2.08 16.06 4.77
C PHE A 131 1.22 15.34 5.82
N THR A 132 0.39 16.09 6.52
CA THR A 132 -0.64 15.56 7.43
C THR A 132 -1.88 16.43 7.34
N GLN A 133 -3.01 15.80 7.06
CA GLN A 133 -4.29 16.50 7.11
C GLN A 133 -4.69 16.76 8.57
N VAL A 134 -4.88 18.02 8.94
CA VAL A 134 -5.24 18.44 10.31
C VAL A 134 -6.77 18.39 10.50
N ARG A 135 -7.53 18.79 9.49
CA ARG A 135 -9.00 18.79 9.49
C ARG A 135 -9.52 18.47 8.09
N ARG A 136 -10.82 18.14 8.01
CA ARG A 136 -11.46 17.76 6.72
C ARG A 136 -11.65 18.95 5.77
N ASP A 137 -11.64 20.14 6.29
CA ASP A 137 -11.96 21.42 5.63
C ASP A 137 -10.72 22.32 5.42
N VAL A 138 -9.54 21.78 5.68
CA VAL A 138 -8.25 22.48 5.55
C VAL A 138 -7.24 21.65 4.81
#